data_06d54498c5517d7f26b2be78b81b5871
#
_entry.id   06d54498c5517d7f26b2be78b81b5871
#
_cell.length_a   1.000
_cell.length_b   1.000
_cell.length_c   1.000
_cell.angle_alpha   90.00
_cell.angle_beta   90.00
_cell.angle_gamma   90.00
#
_symmetry.space_group_name_H-M   'P 1'
#
loop_
_entity.id
_entity.type
_entity.pdbx_description
1 polymer ?
#
loop_
_entity_poly.entity_id
_entity_poly.type
_entity_poly.pdbx_seq_one_letter_code
_entity_poly.pdbx_strand_id
1 'polypeptide(L)'
;MLERYDEVDRKLVAAGFPATSPWWRETIGRWYEAGRRQAVLRVGRRGGKSSSLSRLAVVEALYGHHDVPPGDTGVVAVISTRNDEAGARLTTICAILDVLGVPYRPWGKGVDGIRLVGRRIGFRVYSASIQGVSGFTGIFVLCDEVAKWKDRDTGANPAGEVLKSVRPTMATQRNARIVLSSSPFGMLDAHYDAFVEGETETQIVAEAPTWVANPSLTEAETHVLEPDEGAWLREYKAVPQAEVESSLLTETMVDAARRKTPDVLPFEDGRRYIAAMDPATRTNSWTLVVATQGWDGVRRIALSREWRPRPGVKLSSTDVLRDIAVLLKPYGLTWVITDQHAADQLAELARLCGLSLVEQAWTQVNKKDAYEHVRHLLSEDPPKLELPPDPWVKIDLLGIRKVITRAGVTYELAEQRGRHSDFAPAIALAVDESRWRGRAPTEHLGEVARQERGKRDFLMQRQRAKERDERFGRLPATHRGRMRQP
;
A
#
# COMPACT_ATOMS: atom_id res chain seq x y z
N MET A 1 8.77 36.82 -3.46
CA MET A 1 7.74 36.13 -2.67
C MET A 1 8.05 36.16 -1.16
N LEU A 2 9.28 35.92 -0.74
CA LEU A 2 9.64 35.95 0.68
C LEU A 2 9.33 37.30 1.35
N GLU A 3 9.63 38.43 0.71
CA GLU A 3 9.29 39.76 1.21
C GLU A 3 7.78 39.94 1.44
N ARG A 4 6.94 39.40 0.53
CA ARG A 4 5.48 39.40 0.68
C ARG A 4 5.02 38.51 1.81
N TYR A 5 5.67 37.36 1.97
CA TYR A 5 5.42 36.50 3.11
C TYR A 5 5.75 37.20 4.44
N ASP A 6 6.91 37.85 4.53
CA ASP A 6 7.33 38.61 5.70
C ASP A 6 6.40 39.81 6.01
N GLU A 7 5.87 40.46 4.97
CA GLU A 7 4.87 41.54 5.14
C GLU A 7 3.57 40.99 5.74
N VAL A 8 3.07 39.88 5.21
CA VAL A 8 1.87 39.19 5.71
C VAL A 8 2.11 38.71 7.15
N ASP A 9 3.25 38.08 7.41
CA ASP A 9 3.60 37.58 8.75
C ASP A 9 3.59 38.70 9.79
N ARG A 10 4.20 39.85 9.49
CA ARG A 10 4.19 41.03 10.41
C ARG A 10 2.78 41.49 10.73
N LYS A 11 1.86 41.54 9.75
CA LYS A 11 0.46 41.93 9.97
C LYS A 11 -0.28 40.93 10.85
N LEU A 12 -0.01 39.62 10.62
CA LEU A 12 -0.61 38.56 11.41
C LEU A 12 -0.11 38.53 12.84
N VAL A 13 1.19 38.74 13.05
CA VAL A 13 1.77 38.83 14.40
C VAL A 13 1.17 40.04 15.16
N ALA A 14 1.00 41.19 14.51
CA ALA A 14 0.35 42.34 15.08
C ALA A 14 -1.11 42.07 15.47
N ALA A 15 -1.77 41.13 14.81
CA ALA A 15 -3.14 40.68 15.11
C ALA A 15 -3.19 39.49 16.10
N GLY A 16 -2.06 39.10 16.71
CA GLY A 16 -1.99 38.05 17.72
C GLY A 16 -1.71 36.63 17.20
N PHE A 17 -1.41 36.46 15.91
CA PHE A 17 -0.96 35.14 15.39
C PHE A 17 0.49 34.88 15.83
N PRO A 18 0.86 33.61 16.04
CA PRO A 18 2.24 33.25 16.31
C PRO A 18 3.16 33.66 15.15
N ALA A 19 4.34 34.17 15.43
CA ALA A 19 5.34 34.47 14.40
C ALA A 19 5.80 33.21 13.66
N THR A 20 6.12 33.37 12.39
CA THR A 20 6.80 32.31 11.61
C THR A 20 8.21 32.10 12.16
N SER A 21 8.60 30.86 12.46
CA SER A 21 9.94 30.56 12.97
C SER A 21 11.03 30.80 11.92
N PRO A 22 12.28 31.00 12.35
CA PRO A 22 13.40 31.17 11.42
C PRO A 22 13.56 30.03 10.44
N TRP A 23 13.37 28.79 10.90
CA TRP A 23 13.45 27.60 10.04
C TRP A 23 12.41 27.62 8.88
N TRP A 24 11.16 27.97 9.19
CA TRP A 24 10.11 28.09 8.16
C TRP A 24 10.44 29.21 7.17
N ARG A 25 10.87 30.33 7.67
CA ARG A 25 11.23 31.47 6.81
C ARG A 25 12.39 31.15 5.87
N GLU A 26 13.44 30.52 6.38
CA GLU A 26 14.58 30.03 5.59
C GLU A 26 14.15 29.01 4.54
N THR A 27 13.36 28.00 4.95
CA THR A 27 12.87 26.94 4.05
C THR A 27 12.03 27.50 2.91
N ILE A 28 11.10 28.41 3.21
CA ILE A 28 10.29 29.10 2.20
C ILE A 28 11.17 29.94 1.28
N GLY A 29 12.11 30.72 1.82
CA GLY A 29 13.07 31.53 1.04
C GLY A 29 13.85 30.65 0.06
N ARG A 30 14.50 29.61 0.54
CA ARG A 30 15.25 28.65 -0.27
C ARG A 30 14.41 28.04 -1.41
N TRP A 31 13.15 27.67 -1.12
CA TRP A 31 12.26 27.09 -2.13
C TRP A 31 11.97 28.07 -3.28
N TYR A 32 11.68 29.32 -2.96
CA TYR A 32 11.40 30.34 -3.97
C TYR A 32 12.64 30.76 -4.75
N GLU A 33 13.78 30.89 -4.10
CA GLU A 33 15.09 31.21 -4.74
C GLU A 33 15.52 30.10 -5.70
N ALA A 34 15.34 28.85 -5.31
CA ALA A 34 15.65 27.70 -6.17
C ALA A 34 14.70 27.58 -7.38
N GLY A 35 13.55 28.28 -7.38
CA GLY A 35 12.57 28.22 -8.48
C GLY A 35 11.89 26.85 -8.66
N ARG A 36 11.99 25.96 -7.68
CA ARG A 36 11.45 24.60 -7.76
C ARG A 36 9.93 24.58 -7.63
N ARG A 37 9.31 23.64 -8.34
CA ARG A 37 7.83 23.50 -8.32
C ARG A 37 7.30 22.69 -7.13
N GLN A 38 8.09 21.80 -6.58
CA GLN A 38 7.70 20.92 -5.48
C GLN A 38 8.57 21.16 -4.24
N ALA A 39 7.94 21.15 -3.08
CA ALA A 39 8.61 21.06 -1.79
C ALA A 39 8.12 19.80 -1.04
N VAL A 40 9.05 18.98 -0.55
CA VAL A 40 8.76 17.82 0.32
C VAL A 40 9.27 18.15 1.71
N LEU A 41 8.33 18.29 2.65
CA LEU A 41 8.61 18.80 3.98
C LEU A 41 8.29 17.73 5.03
N ARG A 42 9.33 17.22 5.67
CA ARG A 42 9.25 16.27 6.78
C ARG A 42 9.43 17.04 8.09
N VAL A 43 8.33 17.29 8.80
CA VAL A 43 8.35 18.16 9.98
C VAL A 43 7.59 17.50 11.11
N GLY A 44 8.19 17.53 12.30
CA GLY A 44 7.57 16.98 13.51
C GLY A 44 6.17 17.57 13.78
N ARG A 45 5.36 16.82 14.52
CA ARG A 45 4.01 17.24 14.94
C ARG A 45 4.11 18.52 15.79
N ARG A 46 3.15 19.45 15.65
CA ARG A 46 3.22 20.79 16.27
C ARG A 46 4.37 21.67 15.79
N GLY A 47 5.14 21.26 14.78
CA GLY A 47 6.22 22.04 14.16
C GLY A 47 5.75 23.22 13.28
N GLY A 48 4.50 23.69 13.38
CA GLY A 48 4.03 24.89 12.68
C GLY A 48 3.60 24.68 11.22
N LYS A 49 3.55 23.43 10.69
CA LYS A 49 3.15 23.10 9.31
C LYS A 49 1.89 23.86 8.87
N SER A 50 0.81 23.66 9.62
CA SER A 50 -0.51 24.22 9.29
C SER A 50 -0.53 25.74 9.24
N SER A 51 0.10 26.41 10.20
CA SER A 51 0.17 27.86 10.27
C SER A 51 0.99 28.44 9.12
N SER A 52 2.23 27.98 8.95
CA SER A 52 3.16 28.50 7.94
C SER A 52 2.68 28.24 6.52
N LEU A 53 2.16 27.04 6.25
CA LEU A 53 1.68 26.67 4.92
C LEU A 53 0.33 27.32 4.56
N SER A 54 -0.56 27.59 5.53
CA SER A 54 -1.78 28.38 5.28
C SER A 54 -1.43 29.83 4.93
N ARG A 55 -0.45 30.43 5.60
CA ARG A 55 0.06 31.77 5.23
C ARG A 55 0.65 31.76 3.83
N LEU A 56 1.47 30.76 3.52
CA LEU A 56 2.07 30.65 2.19
C LEU A 56 0.99 30.49 1.12
N ALA A 57 -0.03 29.69 1.36
CA ALA A 57 -1.18 29.53 0.46
C ALA A 57 -1.90 30.88 0.19
N VAL A 58 -2.08 31.70 1.22
CA VAL A 58 -2.66 33.05 1.06
C VAL A 58 -1.71 33.97 0.29
N VAL A 59 -0.42 33.94 0.60
CA VAL A 59 0.60 34.74 -0.12
C VAL A 59 0.63 34.39 -1.61
N GLU A 60 0.58 33.08 -1.94
CA GLU A 60 0.50 32.62 -3.34
C GLU A 60 -0.79 33.10 -4.03
N ALA A 61 -1.92 33.04 -3.36
CA ALA A 61 -3.19 33.51 -3.89
C ALA A 61 -3.23 35.01 -4.14
N LEU A 62 -2.54 35.80 -3.30
CA LEU A 62 -2.59 37.26 -3.38
C LEU A 62 -1.51 37.86 -4.28
N TYR A 63 -0.31 37.27 -4.33
CA TYR A 63 0.88 37.85 -4.92
C TYR A 63 1.56 36.92 -5.94
N GLY A 64 1.10 35.67 -6.09
CA GLY A 64 1.60 34.77 -7.12
C GLY A 64 1.23 35.22 -8.54
N HIS A 65 2.11 35.01 -9.49
CA HIS A 65 1.87 35.31 -10.91
C HIS A 65 1.29 34.06 -11.59
N HIS A 66 -0.03 34.05 -11.82
CA HIS A 66 -0.75 32.95 -12.41
C HIS A 66 -1.58 33.41 -13.61
N ASP A 67 -1.44 32.72 -14.73
CA ASP A 67 -2.15 33.00 -15.98
C ASP A 67 -3.48 32.26 -16.02
N VAL A 68 -4.45 32.72 -15.22
CA VAL A 68 -5.79 32.12 -15.15
C VAL A 68 -6.64 32.66 -16.29
N PRO A 69 -7.12 31.84 -17.25
CA PRO A 69 -7.93 32.28 -18.37
C PRO A 69 -9.25 32.95 -17.95
N PRO A 70 -9.83 33.84 -18.80
CA PRO A 70 -11.18 34.31 -18.61
C PRO A 70 -12.18 33.15 -18.54
N GLY A 71 -13.06 33.19 -17.56
CA GLY A 71 -14.06 32.12 -17.33
C GLY A 71 -13.59 31.01 -16.41
N ASP A 72 -12.28 30.88 -16.16
CA ASP A 72 -11.73 29.90 -15.23
C ASP A 72 -11.44 30.51 -13.84
N THR A 73 -11.12 29.66 -12.90
CA THR A 73 -10.73 30.04 -11.53
C THR A 73 -9.47 29.30 -11.12
N GLY A 74 -8.40 30.04 -10.81
CA GLY A 74 -7.19 29.48 -10.23
C GLY A 74 -7.45 28.98 -8.80
N VAL A 75 -7.16 27.73 -8.56
CA VAL A 75 -7.47 27.05 -7.30
C VAL A 75 -6.21 26.89 -6.46
N VAL A 76 -6.27 27.42 -5.22
CA VAL A 76 -5.40 26.99 -4.13
C VAL A 76 -6.07 25.77 -3.48
N ALA A 77 -5.58 24.59 -3.79
CA ALA A 77 -6.14 23.33 -3.29
C ALA A 77 -5.47 22.91 -1.98
N VAL A 78 -6.27 22.60 -0.97
CA VAL A 78 -5.81 21.98 0.28
C VAL A 78 -6.32 20.55 0.32
N ILE A 79 -5.41 19.58 0.33
CA ILE A 79 -5.72 18.16 0.33
C ILE A 79 -5.27 17.57 1.65
N SER A 80 -6.16 16.94 2.40
CA SER A 80 -5.87 16.30 3.68
C SER A 80 -6.55 14.95 3.80
N THR A 81 -6.23 14.19 4.83
CA THR A 81 -6.78 12.86 5.12
C THR A 81 -8.31 12.86 5.17
N ARG A 82 -8.90 13.91 5.78
CA ARG A 82 -10.35 14.07 5.99
C ARG A 82 -10.79 15.48 5.67
N ASN A 83 -12.05 15.61 5.23
CA ASN A 83 -12.64 16.92 4.95
C ASN A 83 -12.66 17.84 6.17
N ASP A 84 -12.82 17.30 7.38
CA ASP A 84 -12.82 18.09 8.62
C ASP A 84 -11.44 18.74 8.88
N GLU A 85 -10.35 18.00 8.63
CA GLU A 85 -8.99 18.50 8.77
C GLU A 85 -8.67 19.55 7.71
N ALA A 86 -9.07 19.28 6.46
CA ALA A 86 -8.96 20.25 5.38
C ALA A 86 -9.81 21.51 5.65
N GLY A 87 -11.01 21.36 6.22
CA GLY A 87 -11.87 22.46 6.68
C GLY A 87 -11.22 23.34 7.75
N ALA A 88 -10.48 22.74 8.69
CA ALA A 88 -9.72 23.50 9.68
C ALA A 88 -8.64 24.39 9.04
N ARG A 89 -8.01 23.93 7.93
CA ARG A 89 -7.07 24.76 7.15
C ARG A 89 -7.79 25.93 6.48
N LEU A 90 -8.99 25.69 5.92
CA LEU A 90 -9.79 26.76 5.33
C LEU A 90 -10.19 27.81 6.35
N THR A 91 -10.57 27.41 7.57
CA THR A 91 -10.86 28.33 8.68
C THR A 91 -9.63 29.20 9.00
N THR A 92 -8.43 28.61 9.06
CA THR A 92 -7.18 29.36 9.25
C THR A 92 -6.94 30.35 8.12
N ILE A 93 -7.16 29.94 6.86
CA ILE A 93 -7.03 30.80 5.68
C ILE A 93 -8.02 31.97 5.75
N CYS A 94 -9.27 31.72 6.11
CA CYS A 94 -10.27 32.78 6.30
C CYS A 94 -9.82 33.82 7.36
N ALA A 95 -9.35 33.33 8.52
CA ALA A 95 -8.87 34.23 9.58
C ALA A 95 -7.66 35.07 9.11
N ILE A 96 -6.77 34.53 8.29
CA ILE A 96 -5.66 35.26 7.69
C ILE A 96 -6.19 36.35 6.72
N LEU A 97 -7.13 35.99 5.85
CA LEU A 97 -7.74 36.92 4.90
C LEU A 97 -8.49 38.06 5.61
N ASP A 98 -9.18 37.78 6.72
CA ASP A 98 -9.88 38.76 7.56
C ASP A 98 -8.90 39.79 8.13
N VAL A 99 -7.77 39.33 8.69
CA VAL A 99 -6.71 40.25 9.19
C VAL A 99 -6.13 41.12 8.08
N LEU A 100 -6.02 40.57 6.87
CA LEU A 100 -5.49 41.30 5.71
C LEU A 100 -6.53 42.21 5.05
N GLY A 101 -7.80 42.19 5.50
CA GLY A 101 -8.90 42.95 4.90
C GLY A 101 -9.23 42.50 3.48
N VAL A 102 -8.98 41.23 3.12
CA VAL A 102 -9.22 40.68 1.77
C VAL A 102 -10.62 40.06 1.74
N PRO A 103 -11.58 40.62 0.98
CA PRO A 103 -12.92 40.09 0.93
C PRO A 103 -13.02 38.80 0.15
N TYR A 104 -13.82 37.87 0.67
CA TYR A 104 -14.10 36.59 0.04
C TYR A 104 -15.57 36.20 0.20
N ARG A 105 -16.02 35.19 -0.55
CA ARG A 105 -17.37 34.62 -0.47
C ARG A 105 -17.35 33.12 -0.52
N PRO A 106 -18.31 32.39 0.02
CA PRO A 106 -18.42 30.94 -0.10
C PRO A 106 -18.40 30.47 -1.55
N TRP A 107 -17.79 29.33 -1.82
CA TRP A 107 -17.77 28.70 -3.12
C TRP A 107 -18.66 27.45 -3.13
N GLY A 108 -19.80 27.53 -3.79
CA GLY A 108 -20.77 26.45 -3.85
C GLY A 108 -21.77 26.44 -2.69
N LYS A 109 -22.43 25.31 -2.47
CA LYS A 109 -23.48 25.16 -1.45
C LYS A 109 -22.96 24.73 -0.07
N GLY A 110 -21.65 24.54 0.10
CA GLY A 110 -21.05 23.97 1.30
C GLY A 110 -19.82 24.72 1.79
N VAL A 111 -19.23 24.16 2.83
CA VAL A 111 -18.04 24.69 3.53
C VAL A 111 -16.73 24.33 2.78
N ASP A 112 -16.81 23.87 1.53
CA ASP A 112 -15.69 23.23 0.83
C ASP A 112 -14.75 24.22 0.13
N GLY A 113 -15.05 25.52 0.19
CA GLY A 113 -14.18 26.52 -0.44
C GLY A 113 -14.69 27.95 -0.33
N ILE A 114 -13.81 28.88 -0.72
CA ILE A 114 -14.09 30.31 -0.82
C ILE A 114 -13.49 30.87 -2.11
N ARG A 115 -14.09 31.95 -2.64
CA ARG A 115 -13.58 32.75 -3.75
C ARG A 115 -13.23 34.13 -3.28
N LEU A 116 -12.07 34.64 -3.70
CA LEU A 116 -11.68 36.02 -3.47
C LEU A 116 -12.52 36.95 -4.32
N VAL A 117 -13.02 38.03 -3.72
CA VAL A 117 -13.80 39.05 -4.44
C VAL A 117 -12.86 39.86 -5.33
N GLY A 118 -13.28 40.10 -6.57
CA GLY A 118 -12.48 40.86 -7.54
C GLY A 118 -11.27 40.09 -8.14
N ARG A 119 -11.08 38.81 -7.83
CA ARG A 119 -10.01 37.97 -8.35
C ARG A 119 -10.56 36.65 -8.88
N ARG A 120 -9.92 36.11 -9.92
CA ARG A 120 -10.22 34.77 -10.45
C ARG A 120 -9.48 33.66 -9.68
N ILE A 121 -9.44 33.77 -8.35
CA ILE A 121 -8.73 32.86 -7.48
C ILE A 121 -9.66 32.46 -6.34
N GLY A 122 -9.55 31.20 -5.93
CA GLY A 122 -10.25 30.67 -4.79
C GLY A 122 -9.50 29.56 -4.08
N PHE A 123 -9.95 29.23 -2.88
CA PHE A 123 -9.42 28.14 -2.09
C PHE A 123 -10.46 27.02 -2.05
N ARG A 124 -10.03 25.79 -2.21
CA ARG A 124 -10.89 24.60 -2.05
C ARG A 124 -10.19 23.53 -1.24
N VAL A 125 -10.99 22.84 -0.44
CA VAL A 125 -10.54 21.70 0.36
C VAL A 125 -11.01 20.40 -0.28
N TYR A 126 -10.15 19.38 -0.20
CA TYR A 126 -10.39 18.06 -0.77
C TYR A 126 -9.93 16.99 0.22
N SER A 127 -10.66 15.89 0.27
CA SER A 127 -10.14 14.66 0.88
C SER A 127 -9.15 14.00 -0.07
N ALA A 128 -8.15 13.33 0.48
CA ALA A 128 -7.16 12.56 -0.28
C ALA A 128 -7.81 11.30 -0.88
N SER A 129 -8.60 11.48 -1.94
CA SER A 129 -9.24 10.41 -2.69
C SER A 129 -9.05 10.63 -4.19
N ILE A 130 -8.86 9.55 -4.94
CA ILE A 130 -8.58 9.59 -6.39
C ILE A 130 -9.70 10.29 -7.16
N GLN A 131 -10.95 10.08 -6.76
CA GLN A 131 -12.13 10.62 -7.46
C GLN A 131 -12.39 12.11 -7.18
N GLY A 132 -11.88 12.64 -6.08
CA GLY A 132 -12.19 14.01 -5.62
C GLY A 132 -11.24 15.09 -6.13
N VAL A 133 -10.05 14.73 -6.65
CA VAL A 133 -8.93 15.67 -6.82
C VAL A 133 -8.56 15.88 -8.28
N SER A 134 -9.54 16.07 -9.15
CA SER A 134 -9.34 16.33 -10.57
C SER A 134 -10.25 17.46 -11.08
N GLY A 135 -9.98 17.98 -12.28
CA GLY A 135 -10.89 18.90 -12.98
C GLY A 135 -10.87 20.35 -12.46
N PHE A 136 -9.75 20.83 -11.93
CA PHE A 136 -9.55 22.25 -11.56
C PHE A 136 -8.23 22.78 -12.11
N THR A 137 -8.10 24.08 -12.20
CA THR A 137 -6.85 24.77 -12.57
C THR A 137 -6.05 25.11 -11.32
N GLY A 138 -5.10 24.22 -10.96
CA GLY A 138 -4.29 24.35 -9.76
C GLY A 138 -3.20 25.41 -9.89
N ILE A 139 -3.19 26.39 -9.00
CA ILE A 139 -2.13 27.41 -8.91
C ILE A 139 -1.19 27.16 -7.74
N PHE A 140 -1.72 26.60 -6.65
CA PHE A 140 -0.96 26.14 -5.50
C PHE A 140 -1.67 24.94 -4.87
N VAL A 141 -0.92 23.88 -4.59
CA VAL A 141 -1.49 22.66 -3.97
C VAL A 141 -0.77 22.37 -2.67
N LEU A 142 -1.51 22.40 -1.57
CA LEU A 142 -1.06 22.02 -0.25
C LEU A 142 -1.56 20.61 0.09
N CYS A 143 -0.67 19.64 0.04
CA CYS A 143 -0.91 18.28 0.51
C CYS A 143 -0.47 18.17 1.97
N ASP A 144 -1.45 18.10 2.88
CA ASP A 144 -1.20 18.05 4.32
C ASP A 144 -1.28 16.62 4.85
N GLU A 145 -0.32 16.23 5.70
CA GLU A 145 -0.16 14.90 6.31
C GLU A 145 -0.15 13.75 5.29
N VAL A 146 0.59 13.91 4.18
CA VAL A 146 0.64 12.96 3.05
C VAL A 146 1.01 11.53 3.46
N ALA A 147 1.97 11.38 4.39
CA ALA A 147 2.37 10.07 4.90
C ALA A 147 1.23 9.35 5.66
N LYS A 148 0.22 10.07 6.12
CA LYS A 148 -0.91 9.55 6.92
C LYS A 148 -2.19 9.38 6.11
N TRP A 149 -2.18 9.64 4.82
CA TRP A 149 -3.37 9.43 3.98
C TRP A 149 -3.76 7.96 3.95
N LYS A 150 -5.05 7.70 4.07
CA LYS A 150 -5.61 6.36 4.03
C LYS A 150 -6.85 6.33 3.13
N ASP A 151 -6.86 5.42 2.21
CA ASP A 151 -8.06 5.07 1.46
C ASP A 151 -9.07 4.38 2.39
N ARG A 152 -10.36 4.70 2.23
CA ARG A 152 -11.42 4.22 3.14
C ARG A 152 -11.72 2.74 2.95
N ASP A 153 -11.57 2.25 1.73
CA ASP A 153 -11.97 0.90 1.35
C ASP A 153 -10.81 -0.09 1.53
N THR A 154 -9.59 0.34 1.18
CA THR A 154 -8.40 -0.52 1.19
C THR A 154 -7.50 -0.29 2.41
N GLY A 155 -7.64 0.84 3.11
CA GLY A 155 -6.71 1.22 4.19
C GLY A 155 -5.30 1.61 3.71
N ALA A 156 -5.00 1.42 2.43
CA ALA A 156 -3.72 1.75 1.84
C ALA A 156 -3.51 3.28 1.75
N ASN A 157 -2.25 3.71 1.64
CA ASN A 157 -1.96 5.11 1.39
C ASN A 157 -2.16 5.45 -0.11
N PRO A 158 -3.18 6.25 -0.48
CA PRO A 158 -3.51 6.55 -1.87
C PRO A 158 -2.63 7.66 -2.46
N ALA A 159 -1.61 8.16 -1.73
CA ALA A 159 -0.88 9.37 -2.11
C ALA A 159 -0.26 9.29 -3.51
N GLY A 160 0.27 8.14 -3.90
CA GLY A 160 0.83 7.95 -5.24
C GLY A 160 -0.19 8.22 -6.35
N GLU A 161 -1.39 7.67 -6.25
CA GLU A 161 -2.45 7.83 -7.24
C GLU A 161 -3.10 9.22 -7.17
N VAL A 162 -3.31 9.75 -5.97
CA VAL A 162 -3.83 11.11 -5.77
C VAL A 162 -2.88 12.14 -6.40
N LEU A 163 -1.56 12.01 -6.19
CA LEU A 163 -0.58 12.91 -6.78
C LEU A 163 -0.51 12.81 -8.31
N LYS A 164 -0.71 11.63 -8.89
CA LYS A 164 -0.86 11.45 -10.35
C LYS A 164 -2.08 12.19 -10.90
N SER A 165 -3.16 12.28 -10.13
CA SER A 165 -4.38 13.02 -10.50
C SER A 165 -4.25 14.54 -10.29
N VAL A 166 -3.48 14.96 -9.30
CA VAL A 166 -3.26 16.39 -8.95
C VAL A 166 -2.30 17.08 -9.91
N ARG A 167 -1.15 16.46 -10.22
CA ARG A 167 -0.10 17.09 -11.05
C ARG A 167 -0.61 17.62 -12.40
N PRO A 168 -1.47 16.91 -13.16
CA PRO A 168 -2.04 17.44 -14.40
C PRO A 168 -2.87 18.71 -14.22
N THR A 169 -3.53 18.93 -13.07
CA THR A 169 -4.32 20.15 -12.81
C THR A 169 -3.47 21.42 -12.82
N MET A 170 -2.16 21.28 -12.61
CA MET A 170 -1.17 22.35 -12.56
C MET A 170 -0.43 22.55 -13.88
N ALA A 171 -0.68 21.73 -14.92
CA ALA A 171 0.14 21.66 -16.12
C ALA A 171 0.13 22.97 -16.92
N THR A 172 -1.00 23.68 -16.94
CA THR A 172 -1.19 24.94 -17.68
C THR A 172 -0.64 26.16 -16.93
N GLN A 173 -0.27 26.00 -15.65
CA GLN A 173 0.22 27.09 -14.81
C GLN A 173 1.73 26.93 -14.57
N ARG A 174 2.54 27.75 -15.27
CA ARG A 174 4.01 27.64 -15.21
C ARG A 174 4.58 27.84 -13.80
N ASN A 175 3.97 28.75 -13.04
CA ASN A 175 4.41 29.10 -11.69
C ASN A 175 3.67 28.33 -10.58
N ALA A 176 2.83 27.36 -10.95
CA ALA A 176 2.13 26.55 -9.95
C ALA A 176 3.11 25.73 -9.11
N ARG A 177 2.83 25.65 -7.81
CA ARG A 177 3.65 24.93 -6.83
C ARG A 177 2.85 23.93 -6.04
N ILE A 178 3.51 22.87 -5.61
CA ILE A 178 2.95 21.82 -4.76
C ILE A 178 3.82 21.58 -3.54
N VAL A 179 3.20 21.45 -2.38
CA VAL A 179 3.85 21.09 -1.12
C VAL A 179 3.35 19.72 -0.68
N LEU A 180 4.26 18.81 -0.43
CA LEU A 180 4.00 17.54 0.23
C LEU A 180 4.49 17.68 1.69
N SER A 181 3.59 17.88 2.63
CA SER A 181 3.93 18.11 4.04
C SER A 181 3.41 16.98 4.92
N SER A 182 4.27 16.46 5.79
CA SER A 182 3.87 15.45 6.78
C SER A 182 4.82 15.40 7.97
N SER A 183 4.33 14.99 9.15
CA SER A 183 5.17 14.22 10.05
C SER A 183 5.31 12.81 9.45
N PRO A 184 6.49 12.15 9.58
CA PRO A 184 6.68 10.83 8.97
C PRO A 184 5.74 9.81 9.61
N PHE A 185 5.39 8.79 8.84
CA PHE A 185 4.63 7.67 9.36
C PHE A 185 5.48 6.39 9.30
N GLY A 186 5.84 5.95 8.11
CA GLY A 186 6.70 4.80 7.88
C GLY A 186 7.76 5.09 6.82
N MET A 187 8.45 4.03 6.37
CA MET A 187 9.43 4.10 5.27
C MET A 187 8.84 3.66 3.92
N LEU A 188 7.52 3.56 3.80
CA LEU A 188 6.85 2.85 2.71
C LEU A 188 5.69 3.65 2.10
N ASP A 189 5.72 4.96 2.21
CA ASP A 189 4.70 5.84 1.65
C ASP A 189 5.30 6.81 0.62
N ALA A 190 4.43 7.40 -0.22
CA ALA A 190 4.86 8.31 -1.30
C ALA A 190 5.57 9.57 -0.81
N HIS A 191 5.33 10.01 0.44
CA HIS A 191 6.06 11.13 1.03
C HIS A 191 7.50 10.72 1.39
N TYR A 192 7.66 9.50 1.93
CA TYR A 192 8.99 8.95 2.22
C TYR A 192 9.80 8.79 0.93
N ASP A 193 9.20 8.19 -0.11
CA ASP A 193 9.86 7.99 -1.40
C ASP A 193 10.31 9.33 -2.02
N ALA A 194 9.41 10.34 -2.04
CA ALA A 194 9.74 11.68 -2.56
C ALA A 194 10.83 12.36 -1.72
N PHE A 195 10.86 12.13 -0.40
CA PHE A 195 11.90 12.69 0.46
C PHE A 195 13.27 12.03 0.22
N VAL A 196 13.32 10.69 0.07
CA VAL A 196 14.55 9.92 -0.18
C VAL A 196 15.12 10.20 -1.57
N GLU A 197 14.27 10.51 -2.56
CA GLU A 197 14.72 10.98 -3.88
C GLU A 197 15.62 12.23 -3.75
N GLY A 198 15.40 13.04 -2.70
CA GLY A 198 16.23 14.21 -2.39
C GLY A 198 15.92 15.42 -3.28
N GLU A 199 16.85 16.34 -3.33
CA GLU A 199 16.72 17.53 -4.18
C GLU A 199 16.93 17.18 -5.66
N THR A 200 16.02 17.69 -6.51
CA THR A 200 16.07 17.53 -7.95
C THR A 200 15.92 18.89 -8.65
N GLU A 201 15.91 18.92 -9.97
CA GLU A 201 15.63 20.16 -10.74
C GLU A 201 14.24 20.73 -10.44
N THR A 202 13.30 19.91 -10.01
CA THR A 202 11.90 20.30 -9.77
C THR A 202 11.50 20.29 -8.30
N GLN A 203 12.32 19.77 -7.40
CA GLN A 203 12.00 19.51 -6.01
C GLN A 203 13.06 20.03 -5.05
N ILE A 204 12.63 20.60 -3.92
CA ILE A 204 13.45 20.73 -2.70
C ILE A 204 12.96 19.76 -1.64
N VAL A 205 13.86 19.39 -0.72
CA VAL A 205 13.50 18.66 0.50
C VAL A 205 13.96 19.44 1.72
N ALA A 206 13.16 19.38 2.81
CA ALA A 206 13.55 19.92 4.09
C ALA A 206 12.97 19.10 5.23
N GLU A 207 13.75 18.97 6.30
CA GLU A 207 13.28 18.31 7.52
C GLU A 207 13.62 19.12 8.77
N ALA A 208 12.76 18.99 9.78
CA ALA A 208 13.02 19.53 11.09
C ALA A 208 12.27 18.77 12.17
N PRO A 209 12.89 18.49 13.32
CA PRO A 209 12.16 18.12 14.51
C PRO A 209 11.28 19.29 14.98
N THR A 210 10.33 18.98 15.84
CA THR A 210 9.35 19.95 16.35
C THR A 210 10.00 21.20 16.91
N TRP A 211 11.00 21.06 17.78
CA TRP A 211 11.67 22.18 18.49
C TRP A 211 12.52 23.09 17.59
N VAL A 212 12.92 22.60 16.42
CA VAL A 212 13.59 23.44 15.40
C VAL A 212 12.55 24.20 14.56
N ALA A 213 11.52 23.49 14.09
CA ALA A 213 10.45 24.12 13.29
C ALA A 213 9.53 25.03 14.12
N ASN A 214 9.39 24.77 15.41
CA ASN A 214 8.61 25.55 16.37
C ASN A 214 9.37 25.70 17.69
N PRO A 215 10.20 26.72 17.85
CA PRO A 215 11.01 26.95 19.05
C PRO A 215 10.22 27.27 20.34
N SER A 216 8.89 27.35 20.27
CA SER A 216 8.06 27.49 21.48
C SER A 216 7.94 26.18 22.28
N LEU A 217 8.42 25.07 21.73
CA LEU A 217 8.50 23.75 22.36
C LEU A 217 9.96 23.29 22.40
N THR A 218 10.39 22.78 23.52
CA THR A 218 11.71 22.17 23.69
C THR A 218 11.66 20.66 23.41
N GLU A 219 12.80 20.06 23.11
CA GLU A 219 12.94 18.60 22.96
C GLU A 219 12.45 17.88 24.22
N ALA A 220 12.86 18.35 25.40
CA ALA A 220 12.48 17.75 26.68
C ALA A 220 10.95 17.77 26.91
N GLU A 221 10.27 18.89 26.59
CA GLU A 221 8.82 18.96 26.70
C GLU A 221 8.12 17.98 25.77
N THR A 222 8.64 17.77 24.56
CA THR A 222 8.07 16.80 23.64
C THR A 222 8.24 15.35 24.10
N HIS A 223 9.31 15.00 24.82
CA HIS A 223 9.48 13.71 25.47
C HIS A 223 8.50 13.47 26.62
N VAL A 224 8.17 14.52 27.37
CA VAL A 224 7.15 14.42 28.42
C VAL A 224 5.76 14.20 27.82
N LEU A 225 5.49 14.79 26.66
CA LEU A 225 4.20 14.64 25.95
C LEU A 225 4.04 13.25 25.31
N GLU A 226 5.13 12.62 24.89
CA GLU A 226 5.13 11.29 24.26
C GLU A 226 6.22 10.42 24.87
N PRO A 227 5.86 9.58 25.85
CA PRO A 227 6.85 8.72 26.54
C PRO A 227 7.29 7.51 25.70
N ASP A 228 6.52 7.10 24.69
CA ASP A 228 6.92 6.04 23.76
C ASP A 228 8.00 6.53 22.80
N GLU A 229 9.20 5.94 22.90
CA GLU A 229 10.36 6.37 22.12
C GLU A 229 10.12 6.27 20.61
N GLY A 230 9.48 5.20 20.13
CA GLY A 230 9.19 5.02 18.71
C GLY A 230 8.19 6.07 18.21
N ALA A 231 7.12 6.32 18.96
CA ALA A 231 6.15 7.36 18.66
C ALA A 231 6.77 8.76 18.71
N TRP A 232 7.62 9.04 19.72
CA TRP A 232 8.32 10.31 19.86
C TRP A 232 9.28 10.57 18.68
N LEU A 233 10.11 9.59 18.31
CA LEU A 233 11.00 9.68 17.15
C LEU A 233 10.22 10.04 15.87
N ARG A 234 9.08 9.39 15.66
CA ARG A 234 8.22 9.60 14.49
C ARG A 234 7.50 10.93 14.54
N GLU A 235 6.78 11.21 15.64
CA GLU A 235 5.86 12.34 15.69
C GLU A 235 6.56 13.68 15.96
N TYR A 236 7.62 13.69 16.79
CA TYR A 236 8.27 14.93 17.19
C TYR A 236 9.67 15.11 16.61
N LYS A 237 10.49 14.07 16.55
CA LYS A 237 11.84 14.15 15.99
C LYS A 237 11.87 14.09 14.47
N ALA A 238 10.74 13.78 13.85
CA ALA A 238 10.57 13.65 12.40
C ALA A 238 11.39 12.51 11.77
N VAL A 239 11.72 11.46 12.54
CA VAL A 239 12.43 10.28 12.07
C VAL A 239 11.42 9.20 11.66
N PRO A 240 11.37 8.82 10.36
CA PRO A 240 10.47 7.76 9.92
C PRO A 240 10.90 6.44 10.57
N GLN A 241 9.90 5.66 11.00
CA GLN A 241 10.13 4.35 11.58
C GLN A 241 9.91 3.28 10.52
N ALA A 242 10.78 2.27 10.48
CA ALA A 242 10.56 1.08 9.66
C ALA A 242 9.28 0.35 10.09
N GLU A 243 8.98 0.44 11.38
CA GLU A 243 7.81 -0.16 12.02
C GLU A 243 6.70 0.89 12.19
N VAL A 244 5.49 0.53 11.74
CA VAL A 244 4.29 1.33 11.99
C VAL A 244 3.44 0.57 12.99
N GLU A 245 2.74 1.25 13.90
CA GLU A 245 1.85 0.63 14.91
C GLU A 245 0.88 -0.44 14.37
N SER A 246 0.61 -0.40 13.08
CA SER A 246 -0.19 -1.41 12.39
C SER A 246 0.64 -2.53 11.74
N SER A 247 1.97 -2.47 11.76
CA SER A 247 2.81 -3.53 11.19
C SER A 247 2.73 -4.78 12.05
N LEU A 248 2.53 -5.93 11.40
CA LEU A 248 2.51 -7.23 12.09
C LEU A 248 3.90 -7.65 12.54
N LEU A 249 4.91 -7.33 11.74
CA LEU A 249 6.31 -7.75 11.93
C LEU A 249 7.20 -6.52 12.11
N THR A 250 8.21 -6.66 12.96
CA THR A 250 9.24 -5.65 13.17
C THR A 250 10.44 -5.89 12.25
N GLU A 251 11.18 -4.85 11.93
CA GLU A 251 12.40 -4.98 11.14
C GLU A 251 13.43 -5.86 11.86
N THR A 252 13.54 -5.70 13.17
CA THR A 252 14.43 -6.51 14.02
C THR A 252 14.10 -8.00 13.92
N MET A 253 12.81 -8.39 13.98
CA MET A 253 12.38 -9.78 13.83
C MET A 253 12.76 -10.34 12.46
N VAL A 254 12.49 -9.58 11.40
CA VAL A 254 12.77 -10.01 10.03
C VAL A 254 14.27 -10.11 9.78
N ASP A 255 15.07 -9.14 10.24
CA ASP A 255 16.52 -9.15 10.05
C ASP A 255 17.21 -10.24 10.87
N ALA A 256 16.75 -10.52 12.10
CA ALA A 256 17.26 -11.63 12.91
C ALA A 256 17.05 -13.00 12.25
N ALA A 257 16.00 -13.13 11.45
CA ALA A 257 15.66 -14.36 10.75
C ALA A 257 16.34 -14.51 9.36
N ARG A 258 16.94 -13.44 8.83
CA ARG A 258 17.54 -13.46 7.49
C ARG A 258 18.94 -14.10 7.52
N ARG A 259 19.13 -15.15 6.69
CA ARG A 259 20.48 -15.63 6.42
C ARG A 259 21.25 -14.65 5.52
N LYS A 260 22.56 -14.70 5.57
CA LYS A 260 23.43 -13.87 4.71
C LYS A 260 23.62 -14.49 3.33
N THR A 261 23.79 -15.79 3.26
CA THR A 261 24.01 -16.62 2.06
C THR A 261 23.63 -18.08 2.36
N PRO A 262 23.31 -18.91 1.36
CA PRO A 262 23.09 -18.60 -0.04
C PRO A 262 21.66 -18.07 -0.28
N ASP A 263 21.41 -17.51 -1.48
CA ASP A 263 20.05 -17.07 -1.88
C ASP A 263 19.10 -18.26 -1.99
N VAL A 264 19.56 -19.35 -2.56
CA VAL A 264 18.81 -20.59 -2.78
C VAL A 264 19.48 -21.74 -2.01
N LEU A 265 18.70 -22.44 -1.19
CA LEU A 265 19.17 -23.64 -0.53
C LEU A 265 19.04 -24.84 -1.49
N PRO A 266 20.09 -25.66 -1.64
CA PRO A 266 20.02 -26.88 -2.44
C PRO A 266 19.06 -27.89 -1.82
N PHE A 267 18.62 -28.86 -2.65
CA PHE A 267 17.92 -30.04 -2.14
C PHE A 267 18.83 -30.85 -1.21
N GLU A 268 18.26 -31.26 -0.08
CA GLU A 268 18.89 -32.19 0.86
C GLU A 268 17.98 -33.40 1.04
N ASP A 269 18.57 -34.60 0.84
CA ASP A 269 17.81 -35.83 1.00
C ASP A 269 17.28 -36.02 2.44
N GLY A 270 16.11 -36.61 2.54
CA GLY A 270 15.44 -36.81 3.84
C GLY A 270 14.76 -35.55 4.41
N ARG A 271 14.87 -34.38 3.77
CA ARG A 271 14.09 -33.19 4.14
C ARG A 271 12.76 -33.13 3.41
N ARG A 272 11.79 -32.56 4.11
CA ARG A 272 10.46 -32.25 3.55
C ARG A 272 10.47 -30.89 2.89
N TYR A 273 9.84 -30.79 1.72
CA TYR A 273 9.69 -29.52 0.99
C TYR A 273 8.22 -29.23 0.70
N ILE A 274 7.86 -27.95 0.78
CA ILE A 274 6.53 -27.44 0.46
C ILE A 274 6.68 -26.24 -0.45
N ALA A 275 5.98 -26.24 -1.58
CA ALA A 275 5.91 -25.08 -2.47
C ALA A 275 4.57 -24.38 -2.36
N ALA A 276 4.60 -23.05 -2.33
CA ALA A 276 3.41 -22.20 -2.41
C ALA A 276 3.64 -21.02 -3.35
N MET A 277 2.57 -20.55 -3.98
CA MET A 277 2.63 -19.42 -4.90
C MET A 277 1.45 -18.46 -4.64
N ASP A 278 1.67 -17.19 -4.97
CA ASP A 278 0.64 -16.15 -5.07
C ASP A 278 0.61 -15.64 -6.52
N PRO A 279 -0.39 -16.06 -7.32
CA PRO A 279 -0.44 -15.76 -8.74
C PRO A 279 -0.98 -14.36 -9.03
N ALA A 280 -0.29 -13.63 -9.90
CA ALA A 280 -0.77 -12.37 -10.44
C ALA A 280 -0.31 -12.21 -11.90
N THR A 281 -1.09 -11.49 -12.71
CA THR A 281 -0.79 -11.38 -14.15
C THR A 281 -0.73 -9.95 -14.68
N ARG A 282 -1.25 -8.95 -13.95
CA ARG A 282 -1.42 -7.60 -14.48
C ARG A 282 -0.59 -6.53 -13.76
N THR A 283 -0.83 -6.33 -12.50
CA THR A 283 -0.23 -5.26 -11.70
C THR A 283 0.72 -5.78 -10.63
N ASN A 284 0.33 -6.86 -9.97
CA ASN A 284 1.09 -7.49 -8.90
C ASN A 284 2.09 -8.50 -9.47
N SER A 285 3.09 -8.82 -8.69
CA SER A 285 4.05 -9.84 -9.06
C SER A 285 3.49 -11.24 -8.77
N TRP A 286 3.78 -12.19 -9.65
CA TRP A 286 3.57 -13.61 -9.34
C TRP A 286 4.75 -14.10 -8.52
N THR A 287 4.52 -14.66 -7.35
CA THR A 287 5.57 -15.13 -6.45
C THR A 287 5.48 -16.65 -6.23
N LEU A 288 6.65 -17.26 -6.06
CA LEU A 288 6.83 -18.66 -5.68
C LEU A 288 7.77 -18.73 -4.49
N VAL A 289 7.42 -19.56 -3.53
CA VAL A 289 8.23 -19.86 -2.35
C VAL A 289 8.32 -21.38 -2.18
N VAL A 290 9.52 -21.90 -1.93
CA VAL A 290 9.74 -23.28 -1.47
C VAL A 290 10.28 -23.23 -0.05
N ALA A 291 9.58 -23.85 0.88
CA ALA A 291 10.00 -23.99 2.26
C ALA A 291 10.49 -25.43 2.55
N THR A 292 11.45 -25.56 3.46
CA THR A 292 11.89 -26.84 4.02
C THR A 292 11.97 -26.77 5.54
N GLN A 293 11.93 -27.88 6.22
CA GLN A 293 12.13 -27.98 7.68
C GLN A 293 13.34 -28.83 7.99
N GLY A 294 14.25 -28.28 8.81
CA GLY A 294 15.40 -29.00 9.31
C GLY A 294 15.07 -29.92 10.48
N TRP A 295 16.01 -30.77 10.85
CA TRP A 295 15.93 -31.62 12.05
C TRP A 295 15.85 -30.82 13.36
N ASP A 296 16.30 -29.56 13.33
CA ASP A 296 16.24 -28.56 14.39
C ASP A 296 14.83 -27.94 14.55
N GLY A 297 13.88 -28.36 13.73
CA GLY A 297 12.53 -27.82 13.71
C GLY A 297 12.41 -26.43 13.08
N VAL A 298 13.53 -25.83 12.61
CA VAL A 298 13.52 -24.53 11.95
C VAL A 298 13.01 -24.68 10.51
N ARG A 299 12.03 -23.89 10.13
CA ARG A 299 11.58 -23.76 8.73
C ARG A 299 12.49 -22.80 8.00
N ARG A 300 12.86 -23.16 6.78
CA ARG A 300 13.76 -22.34 5.95
C ARG A 300 13.13 -22.11 4.60
N ILE A 301 13.11 -20.89 4.15
CA ILE A 301 12.75 -20.59 2.77
C ILE A 301 13.91 -20.97 1.86
N ALA A 302 13.77 -22.12 1.20
CA ALA A 302 14.82 -22.66 0.33
C ALA A 302 14.92 -21.91 -1.00
N LEU A 303 13.79 -21.44 -1.54
CA LEU A 303 13.71 -20.70 -2.80
C LEU A 303 12.65 -19.60 -2.66
N SER A 304 12.97 -18.39 -3.11
CA SER A 304 12.01 -17.33 -3.43
C SER A 304 12.20 -16.92 -4.89
N ARG A 305 11.11 -16.77 -5.63
CA ARG A 305 11.14 -16.34 -7.03
C ARG A 305 9.97 -15.45 -7.35
N GLU A 306 10.22 -14.41 -8.15
CA GLU A 306 9.24 -13.42 -8.56
C GLU A 306 9.22 -13.29 -10.08
N TRP A 307 8.03 -13.18 -10.67
CA TRP A 307 7.79 -12.75 -12.05
C TRP A 307 6.99 -11.46 -12.03
N ARG A 308 7.58 -10.41 -12.56
CA ARG A 308 7.01 -9.07 -12.55
C ARG A 308 6.45 -8.71 -13.92
N PRO A 309 5.17 -8.28 -14.05
CA PRO A 309 4.65 -7.78 -15.30
C PRO A 309 5.35 -6.47 -15.68
N ARG A 310 5.57 -6.26 -16.96
CA ARG A 310 6.03 -4.95 -17.48
C ARG A 310 4.81 -4.03 -17.64
N PRO A 311 4.97 -2.70 -17.54
CA PRO A 311 3.87 -1.77 -17.78
C PRO A 311 3.16 -2.05 -19.12
N GLY A 312 1.85 -2.27 -19.07
CA GLY A 312 1.03 -2.59 -20.24
C GLY A 312 1.14 -4.01 -20.80
N VAL A 313 2.00 -4.87 -20.24
CA VAL A 313 2.19 -6.26 -20.70
C VAL A 313 1.83 -7.24 -19.59
N LYS A 314 0.84 -8.10 -19.86
CA LYS A 314 0.46 -9.17 -18.94
C LYS A 314 1.52 -10.29 -18.93
N LEU A 315 1.71 -10.89 -17.77
CA LEU A 315 2.47 -12.15 -17.68
C LEU A 315 1.68 -13.27 -18.38
N SER A 316 2.42 -14.13 -19.08
CA SER A 316 1.88 -15.37 -19.61
C SER A 316 1.82 -16.40 -18.49
N SER A 317 0.61 -16.75 -18.05
CA SER A 317 0.42 -17.76 -16.98
C SER A 317 1.04 -19.11 -17.36
N THR A 318 1.01 -19.50 -18.63
CA THR A 318 1.62 -20.74 -19.11
C THR A 318 3.13 -20.72 -18.97
N ASP A 319 3.78 -19.60 -19.31
CA ASP A 319 5.24 -19.51 -19.24
C ASP A 319 5.70 -19.48 -17.77
N VAL A 320 4.99 -18.73 -16.90
CA VAL A 320 5.29 -18.74 -15.47
C VAL A 320 5.11 -20.14 -14.86
N LEU A 321 4.01 -20.84 -15.18
CA LEU A 321 3.80 -22.20 -14.68
C LEU A 321 4.84 -23.21 -15.19
N ARG A 322 5.32 -23.03 -16.42
CA ARG A 322 6.40 -23.84 -16.98
C ARG A 322 7.73 -23.59 -16.24
N ASP A 323 8.05 -22.34 -15.97
CA ASP A 323 9.21 -21.95 -15.15
C ASP A 323 9.11 -22.53 -13.74
N ILE A 324 7.92 -22.45 -13.11
CA ILE A 324 7.66 -23.05 -11.78
C ILE A 324 7.94 -24.56 -11.82
N ALA A 325 7.46 -25.28 -12.83
CA ALA A 325 7.71 -26.72 -12.95
C ALA A 325 9.22 -27.04 -13.02
N VAL A 326 10.00 -26.23 -13.72
CA VAL A 326 11.46 -26.37 -13.81
C VAL A 326 12.12 -26.10 -12.45
N LEU A 327 11.70 -25.04 -11.74
CA LEU A 327 12.25 -24.65 -10.44
C LEU A 327 11.91 -25.64 -9.32
N LEU A 328 10.78 -26.33 -9.41
CA LEU A 328 10.35 -27.31 -8.40
C LEU A 328 10.98 -28.70 -8.61
N LYS A 329 11.42 -29.01 -9.83
CA LYS A 329 12.00 -30.30 -10.17
C LYS A 329 13.19 -30.73 -9.28
N PRO A 330 14.18 -29.86 -8.94
CA PRO A 330 15.26 -30.21 -8.04
C PRO A 330 14.80 -30.62 -6.64
N TYR A 331 13.65 -30.10 -6.18
CA TYR A 331 13.07 -30.41 -4.87
C TYR A 331 12.12 -31.62 -4.89
N GLY A 332 12.02 -32.33 -6.04
CA GLY A 332 11.11 -33.45 -6.19
C GLY A 332 9.63 -33.10 -6.13
N LEU A 333 9.27 -31.84 -6.32
CA LEU A 333 7.90 -31.36 -6.23
C LEU A 333 7.24 -31.28 -7.60
N THR A 334 6.03 -31.80 -7.69
CA THR A 334 5.13 -31.67 -8.86
C THR A 334 3.83 -30.99 -8.51
N TRP A 335 3.78 -30.35 -7.35
CA TRP A 335 2.60 -29.66 -6.84
C TRP A 335 2.99 -28.36 -6.14
N VAL A 336 2.06 -27.41 -6.11
CA VAL A 336 2.22 -26.11 -5.48
C VAL A 336 0.91 -25.67 -4.84
N ILE A 337 0.98 -25.10 -3.65
CA ILE A 337 -0.17 -24.55 -2.91
C ILE A 337 -0.48 -23.17 -3.46
N THR A 338 -1.75 -22.86 -3.61
CA THR A 338 -2.24 -21.53 -3.97
C THR A 338 -3.63 -21.29 -3.36
N ASP A 339 -4.12 -20.06 -3.42
CA ASP A 339 -5.48 -19.76 -2.99
C ASP A 339 -6.54 -20.42 -3.90
N GLN A 340 -7.77 -20.51 -3.38
CA GLN A 340 -8.88 -21.17 -4.07
C GLN A 340 -9.24 -20.52 -5.43
N HIS A 341 -9.18 -19.18 -5.51
CA HIS A 341 -9.55 -18.47 -6.74
C HIS A 341 -8.54 -18.68 -7.86
N ALA A 342 -7.26 -18.66 -7.52
CA ALA A 342 -6.20 -18.94 -8.46
C ALA A 342 -6.17 -20.42 -8.88
N ALA A 343 -6.44 -21.35 -7.95
CA ALA A 343 -6.51 -22.76 -8.25
C ALA A 343 -7.55 -23.08 -9.33
N ASP A 344 -8.76 -22.54 -9.19
CA ASP A 344 -9.85 -22.74 -10.16
C ASP A 344 -9.48 -22.23 -11.57
N GLN A 345 -8.85 -21.05 -11.66
CA GLN A 345 -8.51 -20.42 -12.93
C GLN A 345 -7.31 -21.06 -13.63
N LEU A 346 -6.36 -21.59 -12.88
CA LEU A 346 -5.07 -22.07 -13.39
C LEU A 346 -4.92 -23.59 -13.44
N ALA A 347 -5.88 -24.36 -12.90
CA ALA A 347 -5.77 -25.80 -12.74
C ALA A 347 -5.46 -26.55 -14.06
N GLU A 348 -6.11 -26.17 -15.16
CA GLU A 348 -5.90 -26.81 -16.45
C GLU A 348 -4.52 -26.48 -17.04
N LEU A 349 -4.12 -25.20 -16.97
CA LEU A 349 -2.80 -24.75 -17.46
C LEU A 349 -1.66 -25.38 -16.63
N ALA A 350 -1.82 -25.45 -15.32
CA ALA A 350 -0.83 -26.08 -14.45
C ALA A 350 -0.65 -27.57 -14.79
N ARG A 351 -1.76 -28.28 -15.03
CA ARG A 351 -1.74 -29.69 -15.43
C ARG A 351 -1.00 -29.90 -16.76
N LEU A 352 -1.19 -28.99 -17.73
CA LEU A 352 -0.45 -29.03 -19.01
C LEU A 352 1.06 -28.79 -18.82
N CYS A 353 1.45 -28.07 -17.78
CA CYS A 353 2.84 -27.85 -17.41
C CYS A 353 3.40 -28.93 -16.47
N GLY A 354 2.66 -29.99 -16.18
CA GLY A 354 3.07 -31.08 -15.29
C GLY A 354 2.97 -30.76 -13.80
N LEU A 355 2.21 -29.73 -13.42
CA LEU A 355 1.98 -29.31 -12.04
C LEU A 355 0.57 -29.67 -11.57
N SER A 356 0.43 -30.01 -10.30
CA SER A 356 -0.84 -30.11 -9.59
C SER A 356 -0.99 -28.93 -8.64
N LEU A 357 -2.12 -28.24 -8.71
CA LEU A 357 -2.43 -27.17 -7.74
C LEU A 357 -3.11 -27.77 -6.53
N VAL A 358 -2.66 -27.35 -5.35
CA VAL A 358 -3.27 -27.66 -4.05
C VAL A 358 -3.98 -26.42 -3.56
N GLU A 359 -5.30 -26.51 -3.53
CA GLU A 359 -6.13 -25.41 -3.10
C GLU A 359 -6.04 -25.20 -1.58
N GLN A 360 -5.93 -23.94 -1.17
CA GLN A 360 -6.03 -23.50 0.21
C GLN A 360 -7.11 -22.43 0.32
N ALA A 361 -8.10 -22.65 1.18
CA ALA A 361 -9.10 -21.63 1.45
C ALA A 361 -8.44 -20.41 2.11
N TRP A 362 -8.50 -19.26 1.43
CA TRP A 362 -7.86 -18.01 1.87
C TRP A 362 -8.91 -17.04 2.44
N THR A 363 -9.70 -17.55 3.43
CA THR A 363 -10.69 -16.75 4.17
C THR A 363 -10.01 -15.76 5.12
N GLN A 364 -10.74 -14.76 5.62
CA GLN A 364 -10.19 -13.80 6.59
C GLN A 364 -9.65 -14.47 7.86
N VAL A 365 -10.30 -15.55 8.32
CA VAL A 365 -9.85 -16.33 9.47
C VAL A 365 -8.53 -17.04 9.16
N ASN A 366 -8.47 -17.75 8.04
CA ASN A 366 -7.26 -18.48 7.64
C ASN A 366 -6.08 -17.53 7.36
N LYS A 367 -6.33 -16.34 6.77
CA LYS A 367 -5.32 -15.29 6.60
C LYS A 367 -4.75 -14.84 7.93
N LYS A 368 -5.64 -14.56 8.90
CA LYS A 368 -5.24 -14.15 10.23
C LYS A 368 -4.32 -15.18 10.86
N ASP A 369 -4.76 -16.43 10.90
CA ASP A 369 -4.03 -17.52 11.55
C ASP A 369 -2.68 -17.75 10.86
N ALA A 370 -2.63 -17.71 9.53
CA ALA A 370 -1.40 -17.88 8.76
C ALA A 370 -0.37 -16.75 9.02
N TYR A 371 -0.82 -15.49 9.02
CA TYR A 371 0.09 -14.36 9.29
C TYR A 371 0.54 -14.29 10.76
N GLU A 372 -0.35 -14.59 11.72
CA GLU A 372 0.04 -14.70 13.13
C GLU A 372 1.02 -15.87 13.35
N HIS A 373 0.89 -16.94 12.58
CA HIS A 373 1.84 -18.04 12.63
C HIS A 373 3.23 -17.62 12.11
N VAL A 374 3.30 -16.88 10.99
CA VAL A 374 4.56 -16.29 10.52
C VAL A 374 5.17 -15.40 11.60
N ARG A 375 4.37 -14.55 12.24
CA ARG A 375 4.84 -13.70 13.34
C ARG A 375 5.40 -14.52 14.49
N HIS A 376 4.69 -15.57 14.91
CA HIS A 376 5.12 -16.48 15.98
C HIS A 376 6.50 -17.09 15.65
N LEU A 377 6.66 -17.66 14.47
CA LEU A 377 7.93 -18.27 14.05
C LEU A 377 9.10 -17.26 14.01
N LEU A 378 8.84 -16.02 13.65
CA LEU A 378 9.84 -14.96 13.60
C LEU A 378 10.14 -14.33 14.98
N SER A 379 9.21 -14.44 15.94
CA SER A 379 9.37 -13.87 17.30
C SER A 379 10.07 -14.79 18.29
N GLU A 380 10.31 -16.05 17.92
CA GLU A 380 11.08 -16.99 18.72
C GLU A 380 12.55 -16.56 18.80
N ASP A 381 13.24 -16.88 19.88
CA ASP A 381 14.66 -16.65 20.05
C ASP A 381 15.39 -17.98 20.34
N PRO A 382 16.15 -18.53 19.40
CA PRO A 382 16.35 -18.06 18.02
C PRO A 382 15.10 -18.26 17.13
N PRO A 383 14.97 -17.47 16.03
CA PRO A 383 13.83 -17.57 15.13
C PRO A 383 13.62 -18.98 14.57
N LYS A 384 12.36 -19.41 14.48
CA LYS A 384 11.97 -20.71 13.91
C LYS A 384 11.61 -20.67 12.43
N LEU A 385 11.74 -19.50 11.81
CA LEU A 385 11.68 -19.29 10.35
C LEU A 385 12.95 -18.58 9.89
N GLU A 386 13.69 -19.20 8.98
CA GLU A 386 14.85 -18.60 8.33
C GLU A 386 14.47 -18.10 6.94
N LEU A 387 14.74 -16.81 6.69
CA LEU A 387 14.42 -16.10 5.47
C LEU A 387 15.63 -16.00 4.52
N PRO A 388 15.42 -15.92 3.20
CA PRO A 388 16.49 -15.68 2.24
C PRO A 388 17.03 -14.24 2.38
N PRO A 389 18.22 -13.94 1.83
CA PRO A 389 18.78 -12.60 1.83
C PRO A 389 18.08 -11.64 0.87
N ASP A 390 17.03 -12.09 0.16
CA ASP A 390 16.25 -11.31 -0.80
C ASP A 390 15.63 -10.06 -0.12
N PRO A 391 15.97 -8.83 -0.57
CA PRO A 391 15.44 -7.61 0.02
C PRO A 391 13.93 -7.46 -0.19
N TRP A 392 13.37 -8.03 -1.25
CA TRP A 392 11.94 -7.95 -1.53
C TRP A 392 11.11 -8.80 -0.57
N VAL A 393 11.63 -9.96 -0.16
CA VAL A 393 11.01 -10.77 0.90
C VAL A 393 10.91 -9.97 2.21
N LYS A 394 11.97 -9.23 2.58
CA LYS A 394 11.95 -8.35 3.77
C LYS A 394 10.88 -7.27 3.63
N ILE A 395 10.87 -6.55 2.51
CA ILE A 395 9.94 -5.45 2.25
C ILE A 395 8.49 -5.96 2.30
N ASP A 396 8.19 -7.05 1.63
CA ASP A 396 6.85 -7.61 1.54
C ASP A 396 6.34 -8.10 2.91
N LEU A 397 7.19 -8.71 3.71
CA LEU A 397 6.84 -9.13 5.07
C LEU A 397 6.57 -7.93 5.99
N LEU A 398 7.38 -6.87 5.91
CA LEU A 398 7.14 -5.62 6.63
C LEU A 398 5.90 -4.86 6.15
N GLY A 399 5.36 -5.24 5.00
CA GLY A 399 4.12 -4.70 4.44
C GLY A 399 2.84 -5.29 5.02
N ILE A 400 2.91 -6.35 5.83
CA ILE A 400 1.72 -6.93 6.48
C ILE A 400 1.22 -5.98 7.56
N ARG A 401 -0.02 -5.49 7.42
CA ARG A 401 -0.66 -4.53 8.32
C ARG A 401 -1.77 -5.19 9.12
N LYS A 402 -1.76 -4.95 10.43
CA LYS A 402 -2.87 -5.30 11.31
C LYS A 402 -3.92 -4.19 11.26
N VAL A 403 -5.14 -4.53 10.90
CA VAL A 403 -6.27 -3.59 10.81
C VAL A 403 -7.34 -4.02 11.80
N ILE A 404 -7.77 -3.09 12.63
CA ILE A 404 -8.87 -3.31 13.57
C ILE A 404 -10.16 -2.83 12.90
N THR A 405 -11.07 -3.76 12.63
CA THR A 405 -12.39 -3.48 12.07
C THR A 405 -13.48 -3.70 13.12
N ARG A 406 -14.73 -3.33 12.80
CA ARG A 406 -15.88 -3.65 13.67
C ARG A 406 -16.09 -5.16 13.84
N ALA A 407 -15.65 -5.97 12.88
CA ALA A 407 -15.76 -7.43 12.90
C ALA A 407 -14.57 -8.12 13.60
N GLY A 408 -13.57 -7.37 14.06
CA GLY A 408 -12.37 -7.87 14.71
C GLY A 408 -11.07 -7.47 14.02
N VAL A 409 -10.00 -8.21 14.31
CA VAL A 409 -8.67 -7.99 13.69
C VAL A 409 -8.61 -8.70 12.35
N THR A 410 -8.22 -7.97 11.31
CA THR A 410 -7.88 -8.50 9.99
C THR A 410 -6.47 -8.06 9.60
N TYR A 411 -5.93 -8.66 8.53
CA TYR A 411 -4.62 -8.33 8.00
C TYR A 411 -4.74 -7.88 6.55
N GLU A 412 -4.09 -6.77 6.23
CA GLU A 412 -4.02 -6.19 4.91
C GLU A 412 -2.57 -6.13 4.45
N LEU A 413 -2.37 -6.18 3.15
CA LEU A 413 -1.06 -6.05 2.54
C LEU A 413 -0.91 -4.62 2.02
N ALA A 414 0.09 -3.90 2.53
CA ALA A 414 0.35 -2.54 2.09
C ALA A 414 0.88 -2.55 0.65
N GLU A 415 0.35 -1.66 -0.17
CA GLU A 415 0.95 -1.36 -1.45
C GLU A 415 2.21 -0.50 -1.23
N GLN A 416 3.34 -0.95 -1.78
CA GLN A 416 4.64 -0.33 -1.58
C GLN A 416 5.40 -0.28 -2.89
N ARG A 417 5.77 0.92 -3.36
CA ARG A 417 6.56 1.10 -4.60
C ARG A 417 6.01 0.33 -5.80
N GLY A 418 4.68 0.25 -5.92
CA GLY A 418 4.00 -0.54 -6.95
C GLY A 418 4.10 -2.06 -6.71
N ARG A 419 4.24 -2.49 -5.46
CA ARG A 419 4.17 -3.88 -4.99
C ARG A 419 3.07 -4.00 -3.94
N HIS A 420 2.42 -5.16 -3.89
CA HIS A 420 1.34 -5.46 -2.93
C HIS A 420 1.78 -6.47 -1.86
N SER A 421 3.05 -6.44 -1.45
CA SER A 421 3.61 -7.42 -0.50
C SER A 421 3.44 -8.86 -0.98
N ASP A 422 3.75 -9.08 -2.25
CA ASP A 422 3.41 -10.28 -3.03
C ASP A 422 4.04 -11.58 -2.48
N PHE A 423 5.20 -11.52 -1.80
CA PHE A 423 5.79 -12.69 -1.15
C PHE A 423 5.09 -13.10 0.15
N ALA A 424 4.39 -12.21 0.82
CA ALA A 424 3.80 -12.49 2.13
C ALA A 424 2.75 -13.61 2.11
N PRO A 425 1.80 -13.68 1.16
CA PRO A 425 0.86 -14.78 1.05
C PRO A 425 1.56 -16.12 0.74
N ALA A 426 2.49 -16.14 -0.20
CA ALA A 426 3.21 -17.35 -0.58
C ALA A 426 4.02 -17.92 0.61
N ILE A 427 4.70 -17.05 1.39
CA ILE A 427 5.42 -17.46 2.59
C ILE A 427 4.44 -18.02 3.63
N ALA A 428 3.35 -17.32 3.91
CA ALA A 428 2.37 -17.76 4.90
C ALA A 428 1.76 -19.12 4.54
N LEU A 429 1.45 -19.36 3.27
CA LEU A 429 0.97 -20.64 2.77
C LEU A 429 2.04 -21.75 2.86
N ALA A 430 3.30 -21.45 2.56
CA ALA A 430 4.37 -22.42 2.60
C ALA A 430 4.73 -22.87 4.02
N VAL A 431 4.57 -21.98 5.01
CA VAL A 431 4.93 -22.28 6.41
C VAL A 431 3.72 -22.60 7.30
N ASP A 432 2.53 -22.81 6.74
CA ASP A 432 1.33 -23.15 7.48
C ASP A 432 1.55 -24.44 8.31
N GLU A 433 1.27 -24.37 9.63
CA GLU A 433 1.52 -25.45 10.59
C GLU A 433 0.80 -26.74 10.21
N SER A 434 -0.42 -26.68 9.68
CA SER A 434 -1.20 -27.84 9.28
C SER A 434 -0.51 -28.70 8.26
N ARG A 435 0.38 -28.11 7.46
CA ARG A 435 1.15 -28.78 6.40
C ARG A 435 2.40 -29.48 6.92
N TRP A 436 2.86 -29.13 8.14
CA TRP A 436 4.07 -29.70 8.73
C TRP A 436 3.79 -30.76 9.78
N ARG A 437 2.54 -30.89 10.24
CA ARG A 437 2.09 -31.96 11.14
C ARG A 437 1.78 -33.23 10.34
N GLY A 438 2.38 -34.35 10.70
CA GLY A 438 2.08 -35.68 10.14
C GLY A 438 3.08 -36.20 9.10
N ARG A 439 2.75 -37.37 8.47
CA ARG A 439 3.56 -38.04 7.43
C ARG A 439 3.88 -37.13 6.26
N ALA A 440 5.00 -37.41 5.56
CA ALA A 440 5.47 -36.62 4.43
C ALA A 440 4.32 -36.27 3.44
N PRO A 441 4.19 -35.01 2.97
CA PRO A 441 3.06 -34.57 2.12
C PRO A 441 2.95 -35.33 0.79
N THR A 442 4.04 -35.88 0.30
CA THR A 442 4.09 -36.68 -0.94
C THR A 442 3.16 -37.88 -0.92
N GLU A 443 2.96 -38.54 0.24
CA GLU A 443 2.00 -39.63 0.36
C GLU A 443 0.56 -39.16 0.53
N HIS A 444 0.35 -38.14 1.34
CA HIS A 444 -1.02 -37.66 1.65
C HIS A 444 -1.66 -36.86 0.51
N LEU A 445 -0.88 -36.02 -0.16
CA LEU A 445 -1.36 -35.25 -1.33
C LEU A 445 -1.52 -36.14 -2.57
N GLY A 446 -0.71 -37.19 -2.68
CA GLY A 446 -0.94 -38.26 -3.65
C GLY A 446 -2.25 -39.01 -3.40
N GLU A 447 -2.67 -39.20 -2.15
CA GLU A 447 -3.95 -39.78 -1.77
C GLU A 447 -5.12 -38.82 -1.98
N VAL A 448 -4.99 -37.55 -1.62
CA VAL A 448 -6.01 -36.51 -1.89
C VAL A 448 -6.20 -36.33 -3.39
N ALA A 449 -5.14 -36.24 -4.17
CA ALA A 449 -5.20 -36.18 -5.63
C ALA A 449 -5.78 -37.45 -6.27
N ARG A 450 -5.55 -38.65 -5.67
CA ARG A 450 -6.20 -39.91 -6.08
C ARG A 450 -7.66 -39.95 -5.69
N GLN A 451 -8.05 -39.49 -4.50
CA GLN A 451 -9.43 -39.41 -4.07
C GLN A 451 -10.24 -38.40 -4.89
N GLU A 452 -9.65 -37.27 -5.25
CA GLU A 452 -10.32 -36.30 -6.13
C GLU A 452 -10.42 -36.78 -7.57
N ARG A 453 -9.40 -37.48 -8.12
CA ARG A 453 -9.55 -38.22 -9.38
C ARG A 453 -10.68 -39.24 -9.30
N GLY A 454 -10.73 -40.05 -8.24
CA GLY A 454 -11.79 -41.04 -8.04
C GLY A 454 -13.18 -40.40 -7.98
N LYS A 455 -13.34 -39.25 -7.31
CA LYS A 455 -14.61 -38.50 -7.29
C LYS A 455 -14.95 -37.93 -8.67
N ARG A 456 -13.99 -37.39 -9.39
CA ARG A 456 -14.17 -36.84 -10.75
C ARG A 456 -14.52 -37.92 -11.76
N ASP A 457 -13.81 -39.05 -11.74
CA ASP A 457 -14.09 -40.18 -12.60
C ASP A 457 -15.48 -40.79 -12.33
N PHE A 458 -15.89 -40.84 -11.06
CA PHE A 458 -17.23 -41.25 -10.65
C PHE A 458 -18.31 -40.27 -11.16
N LEU A 459 -18.09 -38.97 -11.06
CA LEU A 459 -19.01 -37.95 -11.57
C LEU A 459 -19.11 -38.00 -13.10
N MET A 460 -17.99 -38.16 -13.80
CA MET A 460 -17.95 -38.31 -15.27
C MET A 460 -18.63 -39.61 -15.71
N GLN A 461 -18.43 -40.71 -15.00
CA GLN A 461 -19.16 -41.97 -15.29
C GLN A 461 -20.66 -41.82 -15.06
N ARG A 462 -21.06 -41.14 -14.01
CA ARG A 462 -22.47 -40.85 -13.72
C ARG A 462 -23.13 -39.94 -14.76
N GLN A 463 -22.39 -38.98 -15.25
CA GLN A 463 -22.84 -38.08 -16.33
C GLN A 463 -22.95 -38.82 -17.65
N ARG A 464 -21.98 -39.66 -18.02
CA ARG A 464 -22.03 -40.52 -19.21
C ARG A 464 -23.15 -41.59 -19.11
N ALA A 465 -23.42 -42.10 -17.91
CA ALA A 465 -24.55 -42.99 -17.70
C ALA A 465 -25.88 -42.27 -17.91
N LYS A 466 -26.02 -41.04 -17.43
CA LYS A 466 -27.18 -40.18 -17.61
C LYS A 466 -27.40 -39.80 -19.05
N GLU A 467 -26.35 -39.43 -19.78
CA GLU A 467 -26.38 -39.15 -21.22
C GLU A 467 -26.74 -40.41 -22.05
N ARG A 468 -26.29 -41.58 -21.61
CA ARG A 468 -26.63 -42.86 -22.23
C ARG A 468 -28.09 -43.19 -21.99
N ASP A 469 -28.63 -43.03 -20.79
CA ASP A 469 -30.05 -43.25 -20.49
C ASP A 469 -30.97 -42.26 -21.23
N GLU A 470 -30.55 -41.01 -21.38
CA GLU A 470 -31.27 -40.03 -22.20
C GLU A 470 -31.21 -40.34 -23.69
N ARG A 471 -30.13 -40.97 -24.18
CA ARG A 471 -29.97 -41.35 -25.59
C ARG A 471 -30.71 -42.64 -25.95
N PHE A 472 -30.85 -43.59 -25.02
CA PHE A 472 -31.50 -44.87 -25.22
C PHE A 472 -32.90 -44.96 -24.61
N GLY A 473 -33.33 -43.94 -23.82
CA GLY A 473 -34.68 -43.86 -23.26
C GLY A 473 -35.78 -43.41 -24.23
N ARG A 474 -35.47 -43.16 -25.52
CA ARG A 474 -36.43 -42.76 -26.55
C ARG A 474 -36.60 -43.84 -27.61
N LEU A 475 -37.00 -45.04 -27.21
CA LEU A 475 -37.58 -46.01 -28.14
C LEU A 475 -39.08 -46.11 -27.85
N PRO A 476 -39.94 -45.88 -28.85
CA PRO A 476 -41.40 -45.95 -28.61
C PRO A 476 -41.81 -47.41 -28.45
N ALA A 477 -42.69 -47.63 -27.47
CA ALA A 477 -43.34 -48.90 -27.25
C ALA A 477 -44.34 -49.21 -28.39
N THR A 478 -43.90 -50.06 -29.31
CA THR A 478 -44.82 -50.64 -30.31
C THR A 478 -45.01 -52.10 -30.04
N HIS A 479 -46.29 -52.48 -29.90
CA HIS A 479 -46.93 -53.80 -30.02
C HIS A 479 -46.68 -54.80 -28.87
N ARG A 480 -47.60 -54.82 -27.92
CA ARG A 480 -48.05 -56.06 -27.32
C ARG A 480 -49.30 -56.55 -28.02
N GLY A 481 -49.11 -57.57 -28.84
CA GLY A 481 -50.19 -58.33 -29.40
C GLY A 481 -50.97 -59.07 -28.35
N ARG A 482 -52.32 -59.02 -28.48
CA ARG A 482 -53.26 -59.85 -27.75
C ARG A 482 -53.07 -61.31 -28.18
N MET A 483 -52.85 -62.21 -27.21
CA MET A 483 -53.20 -63.63 -27.38
C MET A 483 -54.37 -63.95 -26.39
N ARG A 484 -55.46 -64.48 -27.03
CA ARG A 484 -56.61 -65.04 -26.35
C ARG A 484 -56.21 -66.43 -25.81
N GLN A 485 -56.80 -66.73 -24.68
CA GLN A 485 -56.94 -68.11 -24.19
C GLN A 485 -58.14 -68.81 -24.91
N PRO A 486 -58.13 -70.16 -24.89
CA PRO A 486 -59.35 -70.82 -24.48
C PRO A 486 -59.31 -71.24 -22.98
#